data_dbc502928a2c86d2c20ca1d4af9cc434
#
_entry.id   dbc502928a2c86d2c20ca1d4af9cc434
#
_cell.length_a   1.000
_cell.length_b   1.000
_cell.length_c   1.000
_cell.angle_alpha   90.00
_cell.angle_beta   90.00
_cell.angle_gamma   90.00
#
_symmetry.space_group_name_H-M   'P 1'
#
loop_
_entity.id
_entity.type
_entity.pdbx_description
1 polymer ?
#
loop_
_entity_poly.entity_id
_entity_poly.type
_entity_poly.pdbx_seq_one_letter_code
_entity_poly.pdbx_strand_id
1 'polypeptide(L)'
;MADDAEKGDEPVKAGMNKKLLLIVLLGLLVVGGGVSFFFMSGGELEKKAKAGSEQAEAEAEHDPDPKVAGPVLDLDPFVLNLADRDQLRYLKVSIKLQLDRPQEETDFTDKLPAIRDALLVLLTSKESRSLRTIDGKMLVRDEIGGRVNTIMKKGKIQQVFFTEFIIQ
;
A
#
# COMPACT_ATOMS: atom_id res chain seq x y z
N MET A 1 -59.04 23.80 32.58
CA MET A 1 -58.33 23.36 33.78
C MET A 1 -56.94 23.02 33.27
N ALA A 2 -56.06 23.96 33.23
CA ALA A 2 -55.17 24.35 34.33
C ALA A 2 -54.23 23.17 34.64
N ASP A 3 -52.93 23.22 34.59
CA ASP A 3 -51.92 24.12 35.10
C ASP A 3 -50.57 23.67 34.51
N ASP A 4 -49.78 24.54 34.00
CA ASP A 4 -48.63 25.22 34.61
C ASP A 4 -47.53 24.34 35.25
N ALA A 5 -46.33 24.48 34.73
CA ALA A 5 -45.07 24.74 35.46
C ALA A 5 -43.86 24.37 34.53
N GLU A 6 -43.29 25.27 33.87
CA GLU A 6 -42.12 26.10 34.20
C GLU A 6 -41.13 25.51 35.22
N LYS A 7 -39.95 25.25 34.75
CA LYS A 7 -38.62 25.31 35.45
C LYS A 7 -37.65 24.38 34.72
N GLY A 8 -36.51 24.72 34.39
CA GLY A 8 -35.59 25.77 34.75
C GLY A 8 -34.29 25.55 34.05
N ASP A 9 -33.78 26.64 33.53
CA ASP A 9 -32.43 26.76 33.02
C ASP A 9 -31.42 26.48 34.12
N GLU A 10 -30.63 25.43 33.98
CA GLU A 10 -29.40 25.30 34.75
C GLU A 10 -28.19 25.41 33.82
N PRO A 11 -27.28 26.33 34.06
CA PRO A 11 -26.05 26.46 33.27
C PRO A 11 -25.11 25.29 33.58
N VAL A 12 -24.83 24.48 32.57
CA VAL A 12 -23.79 23.48 32.61
C VAL A 12 -22.46 24.16 32.85
N LYS A 13 -21.96 24.09 34.05
CA LYS A 13 -20.57 24.45 34.38
C LYS A 13 -19.65 23.51 33.62
N ALA A 14 -19.16 23.97 32.46
CA ALA A 14 -18.06 23.35 31.77
C ALA A 14 -16.80 23.42 32.64
N GLY A 15 -16.54 22.36 33.39
CA GLY A 15 -15.27 22.13 34.05
C GLY A 15 -14.19 21.93 33.01
N MET A 16 -13.59 23.03 32.58
CA MET A 16 -12.50 22.99 31.62
C MET A 16 -11.29 22.35 32.27
N ASN A 17 -10.92 21.17 31.80
CA ASN A 17 -9.76 20.43 32.30
C ASN A 17 -8.50 21.29 32.21
N LYS A 18 -7.83 21.55 33.32
CA LYS A 18 -6.58 22.36 33.41
C LYS A 18 -5.52 21.84 32.39
N LYS A 19 -5.52 20.58 32.08
CA LYS A 19 -4.65 20.00 31.05
C LYS A 19 -5.00 20.47 29.62
N LEU A 20 -6.29 20.64 29.31
CA LEU A 20 -6.75 21.15 28.01
C LEU A 20 -6.38 22.63 27.84
N LEU A 21 -6.51 23.40 28.88
CA LEU A 21 -6.16 24.83 28.91
C LEU A 21 -4.64 25.02 28.71
N LEU A 22 -3.83 24.12 29.28
CA LEU A 22 -2.36 24.15 29.15
C LEU A 22 -1.93 23.79 27.70
N ILE A 23 -2.62 22.86 27.03
CA ILE A 23 -2.34 22.48 25.65
C ILE A 23 -2.68 23.63 24.69
N VAL A 24 -3.80 24.31 24.92
CA VAL A 24 -4.22 25.45 24.09
C VAL A 24 -3.26 26.62 24.28
N LEU A 25 -2.81 26.89 25.52
CA LEU A 25 -1.86 27.96 25.81
C LEU A 25 -0.47 27.68 25.20
N LEU A 26 -0.01 26.42 25.24
CA LEU A 26 1.23 25.98 24.61
C LEU A 26 1.17 26.07 23.06
N GLY A 27 0.03 25.74 22.46
CA GLY A 27 -0.20 25.87 21.03
C GLY A 27 -0.14 27.31 20.54
N LEU A 28 -0.66 28.27 21.33
CA LEU A 28 -0.69 29.67 20.96
C LEU A 28 0.70 30.32 21.00
N LEU A 29 1.61 29.81 21.85
CA LEU A 29 2.98 30.29 21.99
C LEU A 29 3.86 29.86 20.80
N VAL A 30 3.58 28.68 20.20
CA VAL A 30 4.31 28.19 19.02
C VAL A 30 3.93 28.94 17.74
N VAL A 31 2.65 29.36 17.60
CA VAL A 31 2.18 30.11 16.43
C VAL A 31 2.65 31.58 16.50
N GLY A 32 2.76 32.17 17.67
CA GLY A 32 3.23 33.56 17.85
C GLY A 32 4.74 33.76 17.69
N GLY A 33 5.55 32.71 17.95
CA GLY A 33 7.02 32.80 17.86
C GLY A 33 7.58 32.57 16.43
N GLY A 34 6.85 31.87 15.58
CA GLY A 34 7.31 31.51 14.20
C GLY A 34 7.29 32.67 13.21
N VAL A 35 6.39 33.63 13.37
CA VAL A 35 6.22 34.73 12.41
C VAL A 35 7.24 35.85 12.59
N SER A 36 7.79 36.02 13.79
CA SER A 36 8.75 37.09 14.08
C SER A 36 10.17 36.79 13.61
N PHE A 37 10.53 35.50 13.45
CA PHE A 37 11.87 35.11 12.99
C PHE A 37 12.05 35.19 11.47
N PHE A 38 10.93 35.10 10.69
CA PHE A 38 11.01 35.14 9.23
C PHE A 38 11.14 36.55 8.66
N PHE A 39 10.82 37.60 9.44
CA PHE A 39 10.83 38.99 8.93
C PHE A 39 12.15 39.74 9.17
N MET A 40 13.12 39.12 9.87
CA MET A 40 14.37 39.82 10.21
C MET A 40 15.61 39.31 9.47
N SER A 41 15.44 38.41 8.48
CA SER A 41 16.54 37.94 7.62
C SER A 41 16.25 38.24 6.14
N GLY A 42 15.97 39.50 5.87
CA GLY A 42 15.84 40.01 4.50
C GLY A 42 16.90 41.10 4.24
N GLY A 43 17.77 40.81 3.31
CA GLY A 43 18.71 41.83 2.77
C GLY A 43 20.06 41.19 2.43
N GLU A 44 20.35 40.84 1.23
CA GLU A 44 21.09 41.68 0.30
C GLU A 44 21.32 40.95 -1.03
N LEU A 45 20.86 41.61 -2.08
CA LEU A 45 21.19 41.29 -3.46
C LEU A 45 22.59 41.85 -3.78
N GLU A 46 23.51 41.04 -4.31
CA GLU A 46 24.37 41.55 -5.38
C GLU A 46 24.96 40.46 -6.28
N LYS A 47 24.70 40.66 -7.54
CA LYS A 47 25.30 40.19 -8.77
C LYS A 47 26.78 39.76 -8.70
N LYS A 48 27.08 38.55 -9.21
CA LYS A 48 28.20 38.45 -10.18
C LYS A 48 28.04 37.23 -11.08
N ALA A 49 27.90 37.49 -12.34
CA ALA A 49 28.06 36.53 -13.43
C ALA A 49 29.53 36.21 -13.63
N LYS A 50 29.89 34.93 -13.79
CA LYS A 50 30.70 34.40 -14.89
C LYS A 50 31.11 32.95 -14.67
N ALA A 51 30.74 32.15 -15.66
CA ALA A 51 31.47 31.07 -16.31
C ALA A 51 32.29 30.07 -15.46
N GLY A 52 31.95 28.80 -15.57
CA GLY A 52 32.75 27.65 -15.17
C GLY A 52 31.89 26.39 -15.18
N SER A 53 31.92 25.69 -16.31
CA SER A 53 31.45 24.30 -16.43
C SER A 53 32.22 23.43 -15.45
N GLU A 54 31.52 22.68 -14.61
CA GLU A 54 31.91 21.32 -14.23
C GLU A 54 30.90 20.78 -13.19
N GLN A 55 30.34 19.67 -13.57
CA GLN A 55 29.81 18.59 -12.70
C GLN A 55 29.15 19.02 -11.37
N ALA A 56 27.84 19.26 -11.40
CA ALA A 56 27.01 19.10 -10.25
C ALA A 56 26.54 17.63 -10.24
N GLU A 57 27.25 16.79 -9.51
CA GLU A 57 26.65 15.61 -8.91
C GLU A 57 25.48 16.10 -8.07
N ALA A 58 24.27 15.81 -8.55
CA ALA A 58 23.08 15.99 -7.77
C ALA A 58 23.17 15.00 -6.59
N GLU A 59 23.50 15.50 -5.42
CA GLU A 59 23.15 14.84 -4.17
C GLU A 59 21.63 14.73 -4.18
N ALA A 60 21.16 13.54 -4.57
CA ALA A 60 19.80 13.17 -4.36
C ALA A 60 19.57 13.18 -2.84
N GLU A 61 18.74 14.09 -2.40
CA GLU A 61 18.13 14.05 -1.07
C GLU A 61 17.66 12.62 -0.85
N HIS A 62 18.26 11.98 0.11
CA HIS A 62 17.94 10.62 0.54
C HIS A 62 16.55 10.67 1.21
N ASP A 63 15.53 10.40 0.41
CA ASP A 63 14.19 10.12 0.89
C ASP A 63 14.29 8.92 1.85
N PRO A 64 13.77 9.01 3.09
CA PRO A 64 14.01 7.98 4.09
C PRO A 64 13.40 6.65 3.63
N ASP A 65 14.30 5.74 3.25
CA ASP A 65 14.09 4.32 3.10
C ASP A 65 13.06 3.93 2.01
N PRO A 66 13.46 3.86 0.73
CA PRO A 66 12.70 3.07 -0.20
C PRO A 66 12.71 1.64 0.36
N LYS A 67 11.57 1.14 0.86
CA LYS A 67 11.39 -0.28 1.16
C LYS A 67 12.07 -1.03 0.02
N VAL A 68 13.21 -1.64 0.29
CA VAL A 68 13.92 -2.42 -0.72
C VAL A 68 12.97 -3.52 -1.13
N ALA A 69 12.33 -3.33 -2.28
CA ALA A 69 11.37 -4.30 -2.80
C ALA A 69 12.08 -5.64 -2.91
N GLY A 70 11.45 -6.68 -2.39
CA GLY A 70 12.01 -8.03 -2.46
C GLY A 70 12.14 -8.52 -3.90
N PRO A 71 12.83 -9.65 -4.11
CA PRO A 71 13.03 -10.23 -5.42
C PRO A 71 11.70 -10.62 -6.07
N VAL A 72 11.69 -10.60 -7.40
CA VAL A 72 10.60 -11.14 -8.20
C VAL A 72 10.95 -12.58 -8.58
N LEU A 73 10.13 -13.51 -8.13
CA LEU A 73 10.31 -14.95 -8.34
C LEU A 73 9.37 -15.45 -9.43
N ASP A 74 9.88 -16.27 -10.31
CA ASP A 74 9.11 -16.89 -11.38
C ASP A 74 8.50 -18.22 -10.92
N LEU A 75 7.22 -18.42 -11.23
CA LEU A 75 6.58 -19.73 -11.18
C LEU A 75 6.57 -20.37 -12.58
N ASP A 76 6.83 -21.68 -12.65
CA ASP A 76 6.61 -22.39 -13.90
C ASP A 76 5.19 -22.20 -14.40
N PRO A 77 4.97 -22.06 -15.71
CA PRO A 77 3.66 -21.84 -16.28
C PRO A 77 2.63 -22.88 -15.83
N PHE A 78 1.40 -22.42 -15.60
CA PHE A 78 0.27 -23.30 -15.37
C PHE A 78 -0.49 -23.51 -16.67
N VAL A 79 -0.81 -24.78 -16.97
CA VAL A 79 -1.73 -25.17 -18.02
C VAL A 79 -2.78 -26.06 -17.39
N LEU A 80 -4.03 -25.60 -17.36
CA LEU A 80 -5.10 -26.27 -16.62
C LEU A 80 -6.47 -26.06 -17.27
N ASN A 81 -7.42 -26.94 -16.93
CA ASN A 81 -8.82 -26.79 -17.33
C ASN A 81 -9.52 -25.82 -16.36
N LEU A 82 -10.39 -24.98 -16.94
CA LEU A 82 -11.28 -24.10 -16.19
C LEU A 82 -12.59 -24.80 -15.82
N ALA A 83 -13.33 -24.21 -14.88
CA ALA A 83 -14.59 -24.76 -14.35
C ALA A 83 -15.81 -24.51 -15.26
N ASP A 84 -15.59 -24.19 -16.54
CA ASP A 84 -16.67 -24.00 -17.51
C ASP A 84 -17.48 -25.29 -17.70
N ARG A 85 -18.81 -25.18 -17.65
CA ARG A 85 -19.71 -26.34 -17.75
C ARG A 85 -20.08 -26.69 -19.20
N ASP A 86 -20.09 -25.67 -20.07
CA ASP A 86 -20.61 -25.82 -21.42
C ASP A 86 -19.55 -26.32 -22.41
N GLN A 87 -18.29 -25.98 -22.18
CA GLN A 87 -17.16 -26.30 -23.05
C GLN A 87 -15.88 -26.46 -22.24
N LEU A 88 -15.05 -27.40 -22.61
CA LEU A 88 -13.71 -27.52 -22.06
C LEU A 88 -12.88 -26.30 -22.50
N ARG A 89 -12.42 -25.54 -21.51
CA ARG A 89 -11.54 -24.39 -21.73
C ARG A 89 -10.27 -24.54 -20.96
N TYR A 90 -9.19 -24.14 -21.59
CA TYR A 90 -7.85 -24.21 -21.01
C TYR A 90 -7.35 -22.80 -20.68
N LEU A 91 -6.73 -22.69 -19.55
CA LEU A 91 -5.97 -21.51 -19.16
C LEU A 91 -4.49 -21.85 -19.21
N LYS A 92 -3.71 -21.05 -19.95
CA LYS A 92 -2.26 -20.98 -19.83
C LYS A 92 -1.91 -19.65 -19.18
N VAL A 93 -1.23 -19.70 -18.02
CA VAL A 93 -0.85 -18.50 -17.29
C VAL A 93 0.57 -18.64 -16.74
N SER A 94 1.37 -17.58 -16.91
CA SER A 94 2.68 -17.41 -16.31
C SER A 94 2.60 -16.34 -15.24
N ILE A 95 3.04 -16.68 -14.03
CA ILE A 95 2.88 -15.86 -12.83
C ILE A 95 4.26 -15.54 -12.26
N LYS A 96 4.49 -14.28 -11.92
CA LYS A 96 5.64 -13.83 -11.13
C LYS A 96 5.13 -13.25 -9.81
N LEU A 97 5.84 -13.53 -8.75
CA LEU A 97 5.52 -13.10 -7.39
C LEU A 97 6.65 -12.23 -6.86
N GLN A 98 6.32 -11.02 -6.43
CA GLN A 98 7.28 -10.13 -5.77
C GLN A 98 7.18 -10.30 -4.26
N LEU A 99 8.29 -10.62 -3.62
CA LEU A 99 8.40 -10.69 -2.18
C LEU A 99 8.45 -9.28 -1.57
N ASP A 100 8.05 -9.17 -0.31
CA ASP A 100 8.18 -7.92 0.47
C ASP A 100 9.65 -7.65 0.83
N ARG A 101 10.45 -8.69 1.07
CA ARG A 101 11.86 -8.60 1.47
C ARG A 101 12.72 -9.71 0.86
N PRO A 102 14.02 -9.43 0.62
CA PRO A 102 14.94 -10.44 0.07
C PRO A 102 15.13 -11.67 0.97
N GLN A 103 15.04 -11.50 2.28
CA GLN A 103 15.29 -12.59 3.25
C GLN A 103 14.22 -13.69 3.24
N GLU A 104 13.14 -13.49 2.50
CA GLU A 104 11.98 -14.39 2.47
C GLU A 104 12.04 -15.41 1.33
N GLU A 105 13.05 -15.32 0.47
CA GLU A 105 13.22 -16.20 -0.70
C GLU A 105 13.37 -17.69 -0.30
N THR A 106 14.06 -17.96 0.81
CA THR A 106 14.23 -19.33 1.31
C THR A 106 12.89 -19.93 1.75
N ASP A 107 12.08 -19.18 2.52
CA ASP A 107 10.75 -19.67 2.95
C ASP A 107 9.83 -19.91 1.76
N PHE A 108 9.90 -19.05 0.73
CA PHE A 108 9.17 -19.23 -0.52
C PHE A 108 9.60 -20.52 -1.24
N THR A 109 10.89 -20.73 -1.39
CA THR A 109 11.45 -21.91 -2.09
C THR A 109 11.04 -23.21 -1.38
N ASP A 110 11.12 -23.25 -0.07
CA ASP A 110 10.70 -24.39 0.75
C ASP A 110 9.18 -24.69 0.61
N LYS A 111 8.39 -23.65 0.37
CA LYS A 111 6.93 -23.75 0.24
C LYS A 111 6.44 -23.86 -1.21
N LEU A 112 7.34 -23.78 -2.18
CA LEU A 112 6.99 -23.76 -3.60
C LEU A 112 6.03 -24.88 -4.03
N PRO A 113 6.20 -26.16 -3.63
CA PRO A 113 5.25 -27.19 -3.99
C PRO A 113 3.83 -26.95 -3.45
N ALA A 114 3.73 -26.50 -2.19
CA ALA A 114 2.43 -26.19 -1.57
C ALA A 114 1.78 -24.96 -2.20
N ILE A 115 2.58 -23.96 -2.58
CA ILE A 115 2.12 -22.77 -3.29
C ILE A 115 1.57 -23.19 -4.66
N ARG A 116 2.31 -23.99 -5.43
CA ARG A 116 1.86 -24.46 -6.74
C ARG A 116 0.56 -25.25 -6.67
N ASP A 117 0.44 -26.18 -5.72
CA ASP A 117 -0.78 -26.97 -5.51
C ASP A 117 -1.98 -26.05 -5.19
N ALA A 118 -1.82 -25.14 -4.25
CA ALA A 118 -2.89 -24.21 -3.88
C ALA A 118 -3.32 -23.28 -5.00
N LEU A 119 -2.40 -22.83 -5.87
CA LEU A 119 -2.71 -22.02 -7.03
C LEU A 119 -3.40 -22.84 -8.13
N LEU A 120 -2.99 -24.09 -8.32
CA LEU A 120 -3.63 -24.99 -9.27
C LEU A 120 -5.11 -25.22 -8.88
N VAL A 121 -5.38 -25.51 -7.60
CA VAL A 121 -6.75 -25.66 -7.08
C VAL A 121 -7.54 -24.36 -7.25
N LEU A 122 -6.95 -23.22 -6.95
CA LEU A 122 -7.59 -21.91 -7.10
C LEU A 122 -7.96 -21.64 -8.57
N LEU A 123 -7.03 -21.81 -9.48
CA LEU A 123 -7.21 -21.47 -10.89
C LEU A 123 -8.21 -22.43 -11.59
N THR A 124 -8.18 -23.73 -11.27
CA THR A 124 -9.14 -24.69 -11.80
C THR A 124 -10.58 -24.44 -11.34
N SER A 125 -10.77 -23.75 -10.23
CA SER A 125 -12.11 -23.37 -9.75
C SER A 125 -12.74 -22.19 -10.49
N LYS A 126 -11.99 -21.51 -11.38
CA LYS A 126 -12.44 -20.30 -12.07
C LYS A 126 -13.11 -20.62 -13.40
N GLU A 127 -14.10 -19.81 -13.77
CA GLU A 127 -14.75 -19.85 -15.08
C GLU A 127 -14.07 -18.88 -16.05
N SER A 128 -13.98 -19.25 -17.31
CA SER A 128 -13.35 -18.42 -18.35
C SER A 128 -14.00 -17.06 -18.50
N ARG A 129 -15.33 -16.97 -18.30
CA ARG A 129 -16.08 -15.72 -18.39
C ARG A 129 -15.57 -14.68 -17.37
N SER A 130 -15.34 -15.09 -16.13
CA SER A 130 -14.83 -14.19 -15.09
C SER A 130 -13.40 -13.74 -15.41
N LEU A 131 -12.54 -14.62 -15.87
CA LEU A 131 -11.15 -14.37 -16.16
C LEU A 131 -10.88 -13.48 -17.39
N ARG A 132 -11.88 -13.31 -18.27
CA ARG A 132 -11.76 -12.46 -19.47
C ARG A 132 -11.91 -10.96 -19.17
N THR A 133 -12.53 -10.61 -18.03
CA THR A 133 -12.72 -9.22 -17.63
C THR A 133 -11.48 -8.67 -16.92
N ILE A 134 -11.32 -7.36 -16.93
CA ILE A 134 -10.24 -6.69 -16.18
C ILE A 134 -10.43 -6.94 -14.70
N ASP A 135 -11.63 -6.73 -14.18
CA ASP A 135 -11.96 -6.92 -12.77
C ASP A 135 -11.73 -8.36 -12.31
N GLY A 136 -12.10 -9.34 -13.15
CA GLY A 136 -11.86 -10.75 -12.84
C GLY A 136 -10.37 -11.12 -12.79
N LYS A 137 -9.54 -10.51 -13.64
CA LYS A 137 -8.08 -10.67 -13.57
C LYS A 137 -7.51 -10.01 -12.31
N MET A 138 -8.03 -8.85 -11.92
CA MET A 138 -7.63 -8.19 -10.67
C MET A 138 -8.01 -9.03 -9.46
N LEU A 139 -9.25 -9.53 -9.42
CA LEU A 139 -9.73 -10.39 -8.35
C LEU A 139 -8.87 -11.65 -8.19
N VAL A 140 -8.58 -12.34 -9.29
CA VAL A 140 -7.72 -13.55 -9.26
C VAL A 140 -6.30 -13.22 -8.80
N ARG A 141 -5.76 -12.05 -9.16
CA ARG A 141 -4.47 -11.58 -8.67
C ARG A 141 -4.46 -11.45 -7.16
N ASP A 142 -5.48 -10.82 -6.59
CA ASP A 142 -5.62 -10.62 -5.15
C ASP A 142 -5.82 -11.95 -4.41
N GLU A 143 -6.61 -12.86 -4.97
CA GLU A 143 -6.82 -14.20 -4.42
C GLU A 143 -5.52 -15.03 -4.43
N ILE A 144 -4.71 -14.93 -5.49
CA ILE A 144 -3.38 -15.57 -5.56
C ILE A 144 -2.49 -15.04 -4.45
N GLY A 145 -2.38 -13.71 -4.32
CA GLY A 145 -1.59 -13.08 -3.26
C GLY A 145 -2.02 -13.52 -1.85
N GLY A 146 -3.32 -13.49 -1.59
CA GLY A 146 -3.91 -13.95 -0.33
C GLY A 146 -3.63 -15.42 -0.04
N ARG A 147 -3.76 -16.30 -1.07
CA ARG A 147 -3.52 -17.74 -0.92
C ARG A 147 -2.06 -18.03 -0.61
N VAL A 148 -1.13 -17.42 -1.32
CA VAL A 148 0.31 -17.57 -1.08
C VAL A 148 0.69 -17.05 0.31
N ASN A 149 0.18 -15.88 0.68
CA ASN A 149 0.43 -15.29 2.01
C ASN A 149 -0.08 -16.14 3.17
N THR A 150 -1.09 -16.99 2.95
CA THR A 150 -1.56 -17.95 3.96
C THR A 150 -0.58 -19.12 4.14
N ILE A 151 0.15 -19.50 3.10
CA ILE A 151 1.10 -20.62 3.10
C ILE A 151 2.46 -20.18 3.65
N MET A 152 2.89 -18.97 3.32
CA MET A 152 4.14 -18.41 3.79
C MET A 152 4.06 -18.09 5.28
N LYS A 153 5.04 -18.57 6.04
CA LYS A 153 5.11 -18.31 7.49
C LYS A 153 5.88 -17.04 7.79
N LYS A 154 6.87 -16.75 6.96
CA LYS A 154 7.76 -15.59 7.07
C LYS A 154 7.66 -14.83 5.77
N GLY A 155 7.31 -13.55 5.87
CA GLY A 155 7.19 -12.71 4.71
C GLY A 155 5.85 -12.73 4.01
N LYS A 156 5.76 -11.87 3.01
CA LYS A 156 4.53 -11.66 2.25
C LYS A 156 4.84 -11.45 0.77
N ILE A 157 3.90 -11.86 -0.06
CA ILE A 157 3.86 -11.42 -1.45
C ILE A 157 3.34 -9.99 -1.47
N GLN A 158 4.14 -9.09 -2.00
CA GLN A 158 3.79 -7.68 -2.21
C GLN A 158 2.96 -7.49 -3.47
N GLN A 159 3.38 -8.15 -4.57
CA GLN A 159 2.69 -8.05 -5.85
C GLN A 159 2.68 -9.39 -6.61
N VAL A 160 1.64 -9.56 -7.43
CA VAL A 160 1.47 -10.70 -8.34
C VAL A 160 1.40 -10.15 -9.75
N PHE A 161 2.22 -10.67 -10.65
CA PHE A 161 2.25 -10.28 -12.06
C PHE A 161 1.86 -11.46 -12.95
N PHE A 162 1.01 -11.19 -13.94
CA PHE A 162 0.75 -12.10 -15.04
C PHE A 162 1.60 -11.68 -16.24
N THR A 163 2.53 -12.54 -16.66
CA THR A 163 3.37 -12.29 -17.83
C THR A 163 2.80 -12.93 -19.09
N GLU A 164 1.99 -13.97 -18.93
CA GLU A 164 1.20 -14.61 -19.99
C GLU A 164 -0.17 -14.98 -19.42
N PHE A 165 -1.24 -14.76 -20.19
CA PHE A 165 -2.61 -15.10 -19.78
C PHE A 165 -3.47 -15.41 -21.01
N ILE A 166 -3.58 -16.69 -21.35
CA ILE A 166 -4.26 -17.17 -22.56
C ILE A 166 -5.38 -18.13 -22.16
N ILE A 167 -6.58 -17.88 -22.68
CA ILE A 167 -7.75 -18.75 -22.53
C ILE A 167 -8.13 -19.27 -23.91
N GLN A 168 -8.12 -20.57 -24.05
CA GLN A 168 -8.50 -21.28 -25.28
C GLN A 168 -9.73 -22.15 -25.06
#